data_8e0886ee25f91cf5983c72970c47bf87
#
_entry.id   8e0886ee25f91cf5983c72970c47bf87
#
_cell.length_a   1.000
_cell.length_b   1.000
_cell.length_c   1.000
_cell.angle_alpha   90.00
_cell.angle_beta   90.00
_cell.angle_gamma   90.00
#
_symmetry.space_group_name_H-M   'P 1'
#
loop_
_entity.id
_entity.type
_entity.pdbx_description
1 polymer ?
#
loop_
_entity_poly.entity_id
_entity_poly.type
_entity_poly.pdbx_seq_one_letter_code
_entity_poly.pdbx_strand_id
1 'polypeptide(L)'
;MANDHKNQAILTAIAQIEKAYGKGSIMKMGEHVGKLDISVIPTGILPLDLALGIGGFPRGRIIEIFGPEASGKTTVALQVVAEAQKIGGTAAFIDTEHALDPSRASQLGVNLDDLLISQPDTGEQALEITETLIRSGAVDVVVVDSIAALVPRAEIEGEMGDSMIGVQARLMSQALRKLTGAISKSKTVAIFTNQLREKIGIMFGNPETTPGGRAMKFYASIRLDCRKIDNIKEGDKIIGSRHRVKVVKNKVAPPFRQAEFDIMADGVSKMGGILDAGLEYGILSKSGAFIKWGAKIVGQGRQSAAGYLEEHHKEAKELEKAIREQAKKGIVIKKAKNNELDEEEEE
;
A
#
# COMPACT_ATOMS: atom_id res chain seq x y z
N MET A 1 -17.46 11.35 46.49
CA MET A 1 -18.32 12.53 46.21
C MET A 1 -17.85 13.36 45.03
N ALA A 2 -16.68 14.01 45.00
CA ALA A 2 -16.28 14.84 43.83
C ALA A 2 -16.11 14.05 42.51
N ASN A 3 -15.64 12.81 42.57
CA ASN A 3 -15.49 11.94 41.40
C ASN A 3 -16.84 11.44 40.84
N ASP A 4 -17.85 11.24 41.72
CA ASP A 4 -19.15 10.77 41.29
C ASP A 4 -19.92 11.87 40.57
N HIS A 5 -19.87 13.13 41.06
CA HIS A 5 -20.46 14.28 40.38
C HIS A 5 -19.82 14.50 38.98
N LYS A 6 -18.51 14.31 38.85
CA LYS A 6 -17.80 14.44 37.57
C LYS A 6 -18.22 13.33 36.59
N ASN A 7 -18.34 12.08 37.06
CA ASN A 7 -18.80 10.97 36.24
C ASN A 7 -20.25 11.15 35.77
N GLN A 8 -21.12 11.63 36.65
CA GLN A 8 -22.53 11.92 36.33
C GLN A 8 -22.64 13.02 35.24
N ALA A 9 -21.83 14.08 35.36
CA ALA A 9 -21.79 15.16 34.39
C ALA A 9 -21.31 14.65 33.00
N ILE A 10 -20.31 13.76 32.97
CA ILE A 10 -19.81 13.14 31.72
C ILE A 10 -20.90 12.26 31.08
N LEU A 11 -21.62 11.44 31.86
CA LEU A 11 -22.70 10.60 31.33
C LEU A 11 -23.85 11.46 30.75
N THR A 12 -24.19 12.55 31.41
CA THR A 12 -25.19 13.51 30.92
C THR A 12 -24.74 14.16 29.61
N ALA A 13 -23.48 14.57 29.51
CA ALA A 13 -22.94 15.16 28.30
C ALA A 13 -22.94 14.14 27.14
N ILE A 14 -22.55 12.88 27.40
CA ILE A 14 -22.59 11.79 26.41
C ILE A 14 -24.02 11.60 25.89
N ALA A 15 -25.02 11.52 26.81
CA ALA A 15 -26.42 11.35 26.43
C ALA A 15 -26.93 12.52 25.58
N GLN A 16 -26.55 13.76 25.89
CA GLN A 16 -26.91 14.94 25.10
C GLN A 16 -26.29 14.91 23.71
N ILE A 17 -25.01 14.52 23.59
CA ILE A 17 -24.32 14.38 22.31
C ILE A 17 -24.96 13.29 21.45
N GLU A 18 -25.26 12.12 22.04
CA GLU A 18 -25.91 11.02 21.33
C GLU A 18 -27.33 11.39 20.88
N LYS A 19 -28.07 12.17 21.67
CA LYS A 19 -29.39 12.68 21.30
C LYS A 19 -29.32 13.67 20.13
N ALA A 20 -28.30 14.51 20.10
CA ALA A 20 -28.11 15.52 19.05
C ALA A 20 -27.54 14.96 17.74
N TYR A 21 -26.60 14.01 17.83
CA TYR A 21 -25.81 13.56 16.70
C TYR A 21 -25.95 12.06 16.38
N GLY A 22 -26.75 11.34 17.14
CA GLY A 22 -26.98 9.90 16.98
C GLY A 22 -26.10 9.03 17.90
N LYS A 23 -26.56 7.79 18.15
CA LYS A 23 -25.84 6.80 18.98
C LYS A 23 -24.48 6.50 18.34
N GLY A 24 -23.43 6.46 19.18
CA GLY A 24 -22.06 6.18 18.76
C GLY A 24 -21.30 7.42 18.24
N SER A 25 -21.89 8.63 18.32
CA SER A 25 -21.21 9.89 17.99
C SER A 25 -20.07 10.22 18.98
N ILE A 26 -20.14 9.65 20.17
CA ILE A 26 -19.08 9.69 21.20
C ILE A 26 -18.99 8.34 21.88
N MET A 27 -17.77 7.89 22.20
CA MET A 27 -17.55 6.62 22.90
C MET A 27 -16.30 6.68 23.77
N LYS A 28 -16.27 5.89 24.84
CA LYS A 28 -15.06 5.70 25.63
C LYS A 28 -14.14 4.70 24.92
N MET A 29 -12.92 5.11 24.64
CA MET A 29 -11.95 4.30 23.90
C MET A 29 -11.67 2.94 24.60
N GLY A 30 -11.58 2.92 25.94
CA GLY A 30 -11.31 1.70 26.71
C GLY A 30 -12.34 0.59 26.57
N GLU A 31 -13.57 0.92 26.27
CA GLU A 31 -14.65 -0.06 26.06
C GLU A 31 -14.59 -0.73 24.68
N HIS A 32 -13.76 -0.20 23.77
CA HIS A 32 -13.66 -0.59 22.36
C HIS A 32 -12.26 -1.02 21.93
N VAL A 33 -11.25 -0.96 22.82
CA VAL A 33 -9.84 -1.30 22.49
C VAL A 33 -9.65 -2.73 21.96
N GLY A 34 -10.55 -3.67 22.29
CA GLY A 34 -10.54 -5.04 21.74
C GLY A 34 -11.40 -5.24 20.48
N LYS A 35 -12.14 -4.21 20.02
CA LYS A 35 -13.12 -4.31 18.91
C LYS A 35 -12.76 -3.48 17.68
N LEU A 36 -11.63 -2.79 17.67
CA LEU A 36 -11.10 -2.11 16.47
C LEU A 36 -10.45 -3.14 15.54
N ASP A 37 -11.24 -4.11 15.09
CA ASP A 37 -10.84 -4.99 14.00
C ASP A 37 -10.83 -4.15 12.72
N ILE A 38 -9.63 -3.74 12.30
CA ILE A 38 -9.46 -2.93 11.10
C ILE A 38 -9.61 -3.86 9.91
N SER A 39 -10.78 -3.82 9.27
CA SER A 39 -11.00 -4.55 8.03
C SER A 39 -10.04 -4.05 6.95
N VAL A 40 -9.43 -4.99 6.23
CA VAL A 40 -8.40 -4.71 5.21
C VAL A 40 -8.73 -5.38 3.88
N ILE A 41 -8.13 -4.88 2.81
CA ILE A 41 -8.00 -5.56 1.54
C ILE A 41 -6.54 -6.00 1.42
N PRO A 42 -6.23 -7.29 1.26
CA PRO A 42 -4.87 -7.77 1.07
C PRO A 42 -4.23 -7.11 -0.17
N THR A 43 -2.93 -6.90 -0.12
CA THR A 43 -2.23 -6.36 -1.31
C THR A 43 -1.92 -7.46 -2.34
N GLY A 44 -2.06 -8.73 -1.95
CA GLY A 44 -1.62 -9.87 -2.76
C GLY A 44 -0.10 -10.06 -2.76
N ILE A 45 0.62 -9.22 -2.02
CA ILE A 45 2.08 -9.21 -1.87
C ILE A 45 2.39 -9.52 -0.41
N LEU A 46 2.62 -10.79 -0.07
CA LEU A 46 2.77 -11.22 1.32
C LEU A 46 3.79 -10.39 2.12
N PRO A 47 5.01 -10.11 1.61
CA PRO A 47 5.96 -9.27 2.35
C PRO A 47 5.40 -7.87 2.65
N LEU A 48 4.63 -7.27 1.74
CA LEU A 48 4.02 -5.96 1.95
C LEU A 48 2.89 -6.03 2.99
N ASP A 49 2.03 -7.05 2.92
CA ASP A 49 0.98 -7.28 3.93
C ASP A 49 1.55 -7.38 5.34
N LEU A 50 2.69 -8.08 5.48
CA LEU A 50 3.40 -8.23 6.75
C LEU A 50 4.06 -6.91 7.20
N ALA A 51 4.66 -6.16 6.28
CA ALA A 51 5.26 -4.85 6.57
C ALA A 51 4.21 -3.81 7.00
N LEU A 52 3.00 -3.89 6.47
CA LEU A 52 1.85 -3.05 6.87
C LEU A 52 1.36 -3.37 8.29
N GLY A 53 1.62 -4.57 8.81
CA GLY A 53 1.33 -4.97 10.19
C GLY A 53 -0.12 -5.34 10.47
N ILE A 54 -1.03 -5.12 9.52
CA ILE A 54 -2.47 -5.42 9.61
C ILE A 54 -2.95 -6.36 8.51
N GLY A 55 -2.04 -6.82 7.63
CA GLY A 55 -2.33 -7.80 6.58
C GLY A 55 -2.91 -7.26 5.28
N GLY A 56 -2.85 -5.94 5.05
CA GLY A 56 -3.32 -5.31 3.81
C GLY A 56 -3.58 -3.82 3.94
N PHE A 57 -4.30 -3.23 2.98
CA PHE A 57 -4.71 -1.83 3.03
C PHE A 57 -6.00 -1.66 3.84
N PRO A 58 -6.00 -0.77 4.84
CA PRO A 58 -7.16 -0.55 5.72
C PRO A 58 -8.33 0.07 4.97
N ARG A 59 -9.51 -0.50 5.12
CA ARG A 59 -10.76 0.05 4.59
C ARG A 59 -11.08 1.39 5.24
N GLY A 60 -11.67 2.29 4.47
CA GLY A 60 -12.03 3.64 4.93
C GLY A 60 -10.83 4.57 5.12
N ARG A 61 -9.72 4.31 4.41
CA ARG A 61 -8.48 5.08 4.54
C ARG A 61 -7.88 5.46 3.18
N ILE A 62 -7.09 6.54 3.21
CA ILE A 62 -6.32 7.02 2.08
C ILE A 62 -4.91 6.44 2.16
N ILE A 63 -4.46 5.86 1.05
CA ILE A 63 -3.12 5.30 0.84
C ILE A 63 -2.43 6.09 -0.27
N GLU A 64 -1.21 6.54 -0.03
CA GLU A 64 -0.34 7.09 -1.07
C GLU A 64 0.77 6.11 -1.40
N ILE A 65 0.92 5.78 -2.67
CA ILE A 65 2.03 4.99 -3.21
C ILE A 65 2.85 5.91 -4.10
N PHE A 66 4.08 6.23 -3.70
CA PHE A 66 4.93 7.15 -4.45
C PHE A 66 6.31 6.55 -4.73
N GLY A 67 6.96 7.06 -5.73
CA GLY A 67 8.29 6.61 -6.16
C GLY A 67 8.65 7.12 -7.55
N PRO A 68 9.88 6.82 -8.01
CA PRO A 68 10.33 7.14 -9.37
C PRO A 68 9.47 6.45 -10.44
N GLU A 69 9.70 6.79 -11.68
CA GLU A 69 9.18 6.05 -12.82
C GLU A 69 9.65 4.58 -12.78
N ALA A 70 8.83 3.66 -13.31
CA ALA A 70 9.08 2.22 -13.33
C ALA A 70 9.35 1.58 -11.95
N SER A 71 8.98 2.23 -10.84
CA SER A 71 9.15 1.69 -9.48
C SER A 71 8.09 0.67 -9.06
N GLY A 72 7.05 0.41 -9.89
CA GLY A 72 6.01 -0.58 -9.64
C GLY A 72 4.77 -0.04 -8.90
N LYS A 73 4.55 1.27 -8.84
CA LYS A 73 3.39 1.90 -8.18
C LYS A 73 2.05 1.38 -8.71
N THR A 74 1.86 1.49 -10.02
CA THR A 74 0.64 1.01 -10.72
C THR A 74 0.47 -0.49 -10.56
N THR A 75 1.57 -1.27 -10.61
CA THR A 75 1.51 -2.73 -10.38
C THR A 75 1.00 -3.08 -8.98
N VAL A 76 1.48 -2.39 -7.94
CA VAL A 76 0.98 -2.58 -6.56
C VAL A 76 -0.49 -2.18 -6.46
N ALA A 77 -0.91 -1.06 -7.07
CA ALA A 77 -2.30 -0.62 -7.06
C ALA A 77 -3.23 -1.62 -7.77
N LEU A 78 -2.86 -2.11 -8.96
CA LEU A 78 -3.62 -3.12 -9.71
C LEU A 78 -3.68 -4.46 -8.98
N GLN A 79 -2.62 -4.85 -8.28
CA GLN A 79 -2.63 -6.06 -7.47
C GLN A 79 -3.68 -5.99 -6.35
N VAL A 80 -3.84 -4.82 -5.71
CA VAL A 80 -4.90 -4.58 -4.70
C VAL A 80 -6.29 -4.61 -5.34
N VAL A 81 -6.44 -4.05 -6.54
CA VAL A 81 -7.69 -4.15 -7.33
C VAL A 81 -8.07 -5.61 -7.56
N ALA A 82 -7.11 -6.41 -8.04
CA ALA A 82 -7.33 -7.84 -8.27
C ALA A 82 -7.72 -8.60 -6.98
N GLU A 83 -7.05 -8.30 -5.86
CA GLU A 83 -7.40 -8.93 -4.58
C GLU A 83 -8.77 -8.47 -4.06
N ALA A 84 -9.17 -7.20 -4.28
CA ALA A 84 -10.51 -6.72 -3.95
C ALA A 84 -11.60 -7.46 -4.75
N GLN A 85 -11.40 -7.64 -6.06
CA GLN A 85 -12.34 -8.38 -6.92
C GLN A 85 -12.44 -9.86 -6.52
N LYS A 86 -11.33 -10.52 -6.15
CA LYS A 86 -11.32 -11.92 -5.68
C LYS A 86 -12.18 -12.16 -4.43
N ILE A 87 -12.32 -11.17 -3.58
CA ILE A 87 -13.19 -11.24 -2.39
C ILE A 87 -14.60 -10.71 -2.65
N GLY A 88 -14.97 -10.51 -3.94
CA GLY A 88 -16.28 -10.04 -4.36
C GLY A 88 -16.50 -8.54 -4.26
N GLY A 89 -15.42 -7.76 -4.10
CA GLY A 89 -15.48 -6.29 -4.03
C GLY A 89 -15.47 -5.63 -5.40
N THR A 90 -16.04 -4.42 -5.47
CA THR A 90 -16.05 -3.56 -6.66
C THR A 90 -14.85 -2.61 -6.64
N ALA A 91 -14.18 -2.50 -7.78
CA ALA A 91 -13.02 -1.62 -7.94
C ALA A 91 -13.23 -0.60 -9.06
N ALA A 92 -12.67 0.61 -8.85
CA ALA A 92 -12.64 1.66 -9.86
C ALA A 92 -11.20 2.16 -10.05
N PHE A 93 -10.84 2.47 -11.29
CA PHE A 93 -9.54 2.99 -11.68
C PHE A 93 -9.72 4.31 -12.44
N ILE A 94 -9.21 5.39 -11.89
CA ILE A 94 -9.22 6.73 -12.47
C ILE A 94 -7.85 6.95 -13.09
N ASP A 95 -7.77 6.69 -14.38
CA ASP A 95 -6.53 6.74 -15.17
C ASP A 95 -6.33 8.16 -15.72
N THR A 96 -5.62 8.97 -14.95
CA THR A 96 -5.31 10.36 -15.32
C THR A 96 -4.06 10.48 -16.20
N GLU A 97 -3.27 9.41 -16.30
CA GLU A 97 -2.12 9.34 -17.21
C GLU A 97 -2.50 8.80 -18.60
N HIS A 98 -3.73 8.28 -18.78
CA HIS A 98 -4.21 7.62 -20.01
C HIS A 98 -3.29 6.48 -20.47
N ALA A 99 -2.72 5.74 -19.52
CA ALA A 99 -1.64 4.79 -19.76
C ALA A 99 -1.92 3.37 -19.21
N LEU A 100 -3.15 3.10 -18.76
CA LEU A 100 -3.51 1.77 -18.30
C LEU A 100 -3.48 0.77 -19.46
N ASP A 101 -2.60 -0.23 -19.35
CA ASP A 101 -2.56 -1.38 -20.25
C ASP A 101 -3.51 -2.48 -19.76
N PRO A 102 -4.61 -2.78 -20.50
CA PRO A 102 -5.56 -3.82 -20.12
C PRO A 102 -4.92 -5.21 -20.08
N SER A 103 -3.98 -5.50 -20.98
CA SER A 103 -3.26 -6.78 -21.02
C SER A 103 -2.47 -6.98 -19.75
N ARG A 104 -1.74 -5.95 -19.31
CA ARG A 104 -0.98 -5.97 -18.06
C ARG A 104 -1.89 -6.08 -16.83
N ALA A 105 -3.01 -5.37 -16.80
CA ALA A 105 -3.98 -5.48 -15.71
C ALA A 105 -4.54 -6.91 -15.61
N SER A 106 -4.91 -7.53 -16.74
CA SER A 106 -5.36 -8.92 -16.78
C SER A 106 -4.30 -9.91 -16.29
N GLN A 107 -3.03 -9.75 -16.68
CA GLN A 107 -1.91 -10.58 -16.19
C GLN A 107 -1.74 -10.48 -14.66
N LEU A 108 -2.02 -9.33 -14.07
CA LEU A 108 -2.02 -9.13 -12.61
C LEU A 108 -3.24 -9.74 -11.92
N GLY A 109 -4.18 -10.30 -12.69
CA GLY A 109 -5.38 -10.97 -12.19
C GLY A 109 -6.58 -10.05 -12.01
N VAL A 110 -6.55 -8.85 -12.61
CA VAL A 110 -7.71 -7.95 -12.64
C VAL A 110 -8.75 -8.50 -13.62
N ASN A 111 -10.00 -8.63 -13.17
CA ASN A 111 -11.14 -8.88 -14.04
C ASN A 111 -11.54 -7.57 -14.72
N LEU A 112 -11.29 -7.47 -16.00
CA LEU A 112 -11.54 -6.25 -16.78
C LEU A 112 -13.03 -5.96 -16.97
N ASP A 113 -13.86 -7.01 -17.04
CA ASP A 113 -15.31 -6.88 -17.24
C ASP A 113 -16.00 -6.22 -16.02
N ASP A 114 -15.42 -6.38 -14.83
CA ASP A 114 -15.93 -5.83 -13.58
C ASP A 114 -15.14 -4.59 -13.10
N LEU A 115 -14.16 -4.12 -13.89
CA LEU A 115 -13.39 -2.92 -13.54
C LEU A 115 -14.06 -1.66 -14.06
N LEU A 116 -14.45 -0.77 -13.16
CA LEU A 116 -14.87 0.57 -13.54
C LEU A 116 -13.64 1.41 -13.89
N ILE A 117 -13.58 1.90 -15.13
CA ILE A 117 -12.49 2.77 -15.58
C ILE A 117 -13.02 4.15 -15.98
N SER A 118 -12.27 5.20 -15.64
CA SER A 118 -12.51 6.58 -16.10
C SER A 118 -11.20 7.24 -16.47
N GLN A 119 -11.21 7.97 -17.58
CA GLN A 119 -10.07 8.74 -18.11
C GLN A 119 -10.47 10.21 -18.22
N PRO A 120 -10.43 10.97 -17.12
CA PRO A 120 -10.87 12.35 -17.05
C PRO A 120 -9.86 13.31 -17.67
N ASP A 121 -10.34 14.40 -18.29
CA ASP A 121 -9.50 15.41 -18.93
C ASP A 121 -8.90 16.41 -17.92
N THR A 122 -9.55 16.62 -16.76
CA THR A 122 -9.11 17.61 -15.76
C THR A 122 -9.00 16.98 -14.37
N GLY A 123 -8.15 17.57 -13.52
CA GLY A 123 -8.00 17.16 -12.13
C GLY A 123 -9.29 17.30 -11.32
N GLU A 124 -10.07 18.37 -11.58
CA GLU A 124 -11.39 18.55 -10.96
C GLU A 124 -12.34 17.42 -11.31
N GLN A 125 -12.45 17.06 -12.60
CA GLN A 125 -13.29 15.96 -13.07
C GLN A 125 -12.86 14.62 -12.45
N ALA A 126 -11.57 14.33 -12.41
CA ALA A 126 -11.03 13.13 -11.78
C ALA A 126 -11.46 13.00 -10.31
N LEU A 127 -11.34 14.09 -9.56
CA LEU A 127 -11.64 14.10 -8.13
C LEU A 127 -13.15 14.11 -7.84
N GLU A 128 -13.98 14.72 -8.71
CA GLU A 128 -15.45 14.67 -8.61
C GLU A 128 -16.00 13.26 -8.92
N ILE A 129 -15.47 12.59 -9.95
CA ILE A 129 -15.81 11.20 -10.26
C ILE A 129 -15.40 10.31 -9.07
N THR A 130 -14.19 10.49 -8.55
CA THR A 130 -13.71 9.77 -7.36
C THR A 130 -14.63 9.99 -6.16
N GLU A 131 -15.04 11.24 -5.88
CA GLU A 131 -15.97 11.57 -4.79
C GLU A 131 -17.32 10.89 -4.98
N THR A 132 -17.87 10.92 -6.18
CA THR A 132 -19.16 10.31 -6.52
C THR A 132 -19.15 8.81 -6.29
N LEU A 133 -18.12 8.12 -6.78
CA LEU A 133 -17.94 6.67 -6.57
C LEU A 133 -17.83 6.30 -5.09
N ILE A 134 -17.04 7.05 -4.32
CA ILE A 134 -16.87 6.83 -2.89
C ILE A 134 -18.18 7.07 -2.12
N ARG A 135 -18.92 8.14 -2.46
CA ARG A 135 -20.18 8.49 -1.81
C ARG A 135 -21.31 7.49 -2.10
N SER A 136 -21.25 6.78 -3.22
CA SER A 136 -22.20 5.70 -3.52
C SER A 136 -22.18 4.57 -2.49
N GLY A 137 -21.03 4.36 -1.83
CA GLY A 137 -20.81 3.26 -0.88
C GLY A 137 -20.73 1.88 -1.55
N ALA A 138 -20.74 1.82 -2.89
CA ALA A 138 -20.72 0.57 -3.66
C ALA A 138 -19.31 0.16 -4.12
N VAL A 139 -18.29 1.01 -3.92
CA VAL A 139 -16.92 0.78 -4.38
C VAL A 139 -16.01 0.46 -3.21
N ASP A 140 -15.37 -0.70 -3.23
CA ASP A 140 -14.44 -1.15 -2.19
C ASP A 140 -13.05 -0.56 -2.34
N VAL A 141 -12.58 -0.39 -3.58
CA VAL A 141 -11.28 0.20 -3.94
C VAL A 141 -11.45 1.24 -5.03
N VAL A 142 -10.88 2.41 -4.83
CA VAL A 142 -10.68 3.40 -5.89
C VAL A 142 -9.22 3.74 -6.02
N VAL A 143 -8.68 3.66 -7.23
CA VAL A 143 -7.31 4.05 -7.58
C VAL A 143 -7.35 5.34 -8.39
N VAL A 144 -6.53 6.31 -8.05
CA VAL A 144 -6.25 7.51 -8.87
C VAL A 144 -4.79 7.46 -9.28
N ASP A 145 -4.53 7.23 -10.55
CA ASP A 145 -3.18 7.07 -11.11
C ASP A 145 -2.94 8.10 -12.21
N SER A 146 -2.21 9.19 -11.95
CA SER A 146 -1.52 9.58 -10.72
C SER A 146 -1.87 11.02 -10.31
N ILE A 147 -1.54 11.42 -9.05
CA ILE A 147 -1.67 12.82 -8.61
C ILE A 147 -0.88 13.75 -9.51
N ALA A 148 0.28 13.31 -9.99
CA ALA A 148 1.15 14.13 -10.84
C ALA A 148 0.48 14.55 -12.15
N ALA A 149 -0.47 13.77 -12.65
CA ALA A 149 -1.22 14.00 -13.89
C ALA A 149 -2.57 14.72 -13.66
N LEU A 150 -2.93 15.04 -12.42
CA LEU A 150 -4.12 15.84 -12.11
C LEU A 150 -3.88 17.31 -12.50
N VAL A 151 -4.11 17.64 -13.75
CA VAL A 151 -3.96 19.01 -14.28
C VAL A 151 -5.23 19.80 -13.94
N PRO A 152 -5.13 20.92 -13.20
CA PRO A 152 -6.27 21.79 -12.94
C PRO A 152 -6.84 22.38 -14.24
N ARG A 153 -8.16 22.56 -14.31
CA ARG A 153 -8.84 23.17 -15.47
C ARG A 153 -8.23 24.53 -15.83
N ALA A 154 -7.94 25.37 -14.84
CA ALA A 154 -7.33 26.67 -15.04
C ALA A 154 -5.96 26.59 -15.74
N GLU A 155 -5.22 25.51 -15.54
CA GLU A 155 -3.93 25.27 -16.20
C GLU A 155 -4.12 24.83 -17.66
N ILE A 156 -5.19 24.07 -17.94
CA ILE A 156 -5.53 23.65 -19.32
C ILE A 156 -6.04 24.82 -20.14
N GLU A 157 -6.83 25.71 -19.53
CA GLU A 157 -7.43 26.90 -20.21
C GLU A 157 -6.45 28.08 -20.29
N GLY A 158 -5.33 28.05 -19.56
CA GLY A 158 -4.27 29.06 -19.59
C GLY A 158 -3.39 29.00 -20.83
N GLU A 159 -2.58 30.03 -21.04
CA GLU A 159 -1.63 30.09 -22.15
C GLU A 159 -0.36 29.26 -21.81
N MET A 160 0.30 28.77 -22.87
CA MET A 160 1.58 28.06 -22.67
C MET A 160 2.62 29.03 -22.11
N GLY A 161 3.15 28.65 -20.91
CA GLY A 161 4.14 29.47 -20.19
C GLY A 161 3.59 30.22 -18.98
N ASP A 162 2.28 30.20 -18.77
CA ASP A 162 1.66 30.77 -17.57
C ASP A 162 2.13 30.09 -16.31
N SER A 163 2.45 30.89 -15.29
CA SER A 163 2.89 30.36 -14.00
C SER A 163 1.68 30.02 -13.11
N MET A 164 1.28 28.76 -13.10
CA MET A 164 0.15 28.26 -12.29
C MET A 164 0.59 27.68 -10.95
N ILE A 165 1.48 28.39 -10.25
CA ILE A 165 2.09 27.90 -8.99
C ILE A 165 1.00 27.63 -7.93
N GLY A 166 0.96 26.38 -7.44
CA GLY A 166 0.16 25.99 -6.30
C GLY A 166 -1.32 25.70 -6.58
N VAL A 167 -1.82 25.82 -7.82
CA VAL A 167 -3.22 25.52 -8.17
C VAL A 167 -3.53 24.06 -7.90
N GLN A 168 -2.70 23.12 -8.37
CA GLN A 168 -2.83 21.69 -8.09
C GLN A 168 -2.81 21.38 -6.58
N ALA A 169 -1.95 22.04 -5.81
CA ALA A 169 -1.88 21.84 -4.36
C ALA A 169 -3.15 22.32 -3.63
N ARG A 170 -3.79 23.41 -4.10
CA ARG A 170 -5.07 23.89 -3.59
C ARG A 170 -6.19 22.92 -3.93
N LEU A 171 -6.26 22.44 -5.18
CA LEU A 171 -7.21 21.43 -5.65
C LEU A 171 -7.12 20.16 -4.78
N MET A 172 -5.93 19.61 -4.61
CA MET A 172 -5.71 18.44 -3.75
C MET A 172 -6.11 18.69 -2.29
N SER A 173 -5.79 19.86 -1.73
CA SER A 173 -6.16 20.19 -0.35
C SER A 173 -7.68 20.29 -0.17
N GLN A 174 -8.40 20.82 -1.14
CA GLN A 174 -9.86 20.92 -1.14
C GLN A 174 -10.50 19.52 -1.29
N ALA A 175 -10.04 18.74 -2.25
CA ALA A 175 -10.57 17.41 -2.53
C ALA A 175 -10.37 16.47 -1.31
N LEU A 176 -9.17 16.40 -0.76
CA LEU A 176 -8.88 15.50 0.37
C LEU A 176 -9.69 15.84 1.63
N ARG A 177 -10.01 17.13 1.85
CA ARG A 177 -10.93 17.54 2.92
C ARG A 177 -12.32 16.95 2.76
N LYS A 178 -12.85 16.96 1.52
CA LYS A 178 -14.18 16.39 1.21
C LYS A 178 -14.15 14.86 1.24
N LEU A 179 -13.14 14.26 0.61
CA LEU A 179 -13.01 12.82 0.44
C LEU A 179 -12.81 12.07 1.76
N THR A 180 -12.03 12.62 2.71
CA THR A 180 -11.67 11.90 3.96
C THR A 180 -12.90 11.43 4.74
N GLY A 181 -13.91 12.29 4.89
CA GLY A 181 -15.14 11.93 5.59
C GLY A 181 -15.98 10.90 4.82
N ALA A 182 -16.07 11.03 3.51
CA ALA A 182 -16.78 10.09 2.65
C ALA A 182 -16.11 8.71 2.66
N ILE A 183 -14.79 8.65 2.48
CA ILE A 183 -13.96 7.42 2.51
C ILE A 183 -14.15 6.68 3.84
N SER A 184 -14.10 7.39 4.96
CA SER A 184 -14.27 6.78 6.29
C SER A 184 -15.67 6.14 6.46
N LYS A 185 -16.71 6.78 5.92
CA LYS A 185 -18.11 6.29 6.01
C LYS A 185 -18.37 5.12 5.07
N SER A 186 -17.92 5.21 3.80
CA SER A 186 -18.12 4.18 2.78
C SER A 186 -17.25 2.94 2.98
N LYS A 187 -16.19 3.04 3.81
CA LYS A 187 -15.18 1.99 3.99
C LYS A 187 -14.39 1.66 2.73
N THR A 188 -14.39 2.56 1.74
CA THR A 188 -13.58 2.43 0.52
C THR A 188 -12.09 2.56 0.84
N VAL A 189 -11.25 1.74 0.21
CA VAL A 189 -9.80 1.94 0.16
C VAL A 189 -9.49 2.90 -0.98
N ALA A 190 -8.99 4.10 -0.67
CA ALA A 190 -8.64 5.10 -1.68
C ALA A 190 -7.11 5.14 -1.88
N ILE A 191 -6.66 4.70 -3.04
CA ILE A 191 -5.24 4.62 -3.41
C ILE A 191 -4.93 5.77 -4.36
N PHE A 192 -3.93 6.56 -4.02
CA PHE A 192 -3.37 7.59 -4.89
C PHE A 192 -1.93 7.24 -5.20
N THR A 193 -1.60 7.09 -6.47
CA THR A 193 -0.21 7.00 -6.89
C THR A 193 0.38 8.39 -7.08
N ASN A 194 1.69 8.52 -6.91
CA ASN A 194 2.36 9.80 -7.05
C ASN A 194 3.79 9.62 -7.56
N GLN A 195 4.26 10.57 -8.32
CA GLN A 195 5.62 10.61 -8.82
C GLN A 195 6.54 11.32 -7.81
N LEU A 196 7.84 11.12 -7.94
CA LEU A 196 8.85 11.92 -7.25
C LEU A 196 9.36 13.03 -8.17
N ARG A 197 9.62 14.18 -7.58
CA ARG A 197 10.28 15.32 -8.19
C ARG A 197 11.43 15.76 -7.30
N GLU A 198 12.46 16.30 -7.88
CA GLU A 198 13.55 16.88 -7.14
C GLU A 198 13.37 18.40 -7.01
N LYS A 199 13.60 18.91 -5.81
CA LYS A 199 13.65 20.35 -5.56
C LYS A 199 14.99 20.90 -5.96
N ILE A 200 15.01 21.83 -6.88
CA ILE A 200 16.21 22.52 -7.30
C ILE A 200 16.73 23.39 -6.13
N GLY A 201 18.07 23.39 -5.91
CA GLY A 201 18.73 24.27 -4.95
C GLY A 201 18.79 23.76 -3.50
N ILE A 202 18.41 22.53 -3.22
CA ILE A 202 18.62 21.91 -1.90
C ILE A 202 20.01 21.26 -1.87
N MET A 203 20.95 21.90 -1.17
CA MET A 203 22.32 21.38 -0.98
C MET A 203 22.43 20.41 0.19
N PHE A 204 21.52 20.46 1.18
CA PHE A 204 21.53 19.62 2.36
C PHE A 204 20.13 19.02 2.63
N GLY A 205 20.08 17.74 3.03
CA GLY A 205 18.84 17.02 3.29
C GLY A 205 18.30 16.28 2.06
N ASN A 206 17.05 15.80 2.14
CA ASN A 206 16.43 15.05 1.04
C ASN A 206 15.76 16.01 0.04
N PRO A 207 16.23 16.11 -1.20
CA PRO A 207 15.65 16.96 -2.22
C PRO A 207 14.33 16.42 -2.78
N GLU A 208 14.03 15.13 -2.57
CA GLU A 208 12.85 14.49 -3.15
C GLU A 208 11.55 15.03 -2.55
N THR A 209 10.61 15.31 -3.42
CA THR A 209 9.25 15.76 -3.05
C THR A 209 8.22 15.15 -3.98
N THR A 210 6.96 15.14 -3.55
CA THR A 210 5.83 14.67 -4.35
C THR A 210 4.97 15.85 -4.83
N PRO A 211 4.45 15.84 -6.07
CA PRO A 211 3.42 16.77 -6.55
C PRO A 211 2.16 16.79 -5.68
N GLY A 212 1.29 17.80 -5.90
CA GLY A 212 0.03 17.94 -5.14
C GLY A 212 0.19 18.58 -3.75
N GLY A 213 1.36 19.12 -3.41
CA GLY A 213 1.62 19.88 -2.20
C GLY A 213 1.75 19.01 -0.94
N ARG A 214 1.44 19.60 0.23
CA ARG A 214 1.58 18.92 1.53
C ARG A 214 0.35 18.12 1.96
N ALA A 215 -0.81 18.32 1.33
CA ALA A 215 -2.08 17.79 1.79
C ALA A 215 -2.06 16.25 1.91
N MET A 216 -1.54 15.56 0.88
CA MET A 216 -1.45 14.10 0.89
C MET A 216 -0.64 13.57 2.07
N LYS A 217 0.45 14.23 2.44
CA LYS A 217 1.29 13.85 3.60
C LYS A 217 0.52 13.87 4.92
N PHE A 218 -0.51 14.73 5.05
CA PHE A 218 -1.36 14.80 6.25
C PHE A 218 -2.53 13.83 6.19
N TYR A 219 -3.24 13.77 5.05
CA TYR A 219 -4.47 13.00 4.91
C TYR A 219 -4.24 11.50 4.74
N ALA A 220 -3.18 11.07 4.04
CA ALA A 220 -2.87 9.66 3.91
C ALA A 220 -2.66 9.00 5.28
N SER A 221 -3.29 7.84 5.47
CA SER A 221 -3.07 6.97 6.63
C SER A 221 -1.84 6.10 6.47
N ILE A 222 -1.56 5.68 5.25
CA ILE A 222 -0.38 4.91 4.86
C ILE A 222 0.29 5.63 3.70
N ARG A 223 1.63 5.71 3.74
CA ARG A 223 2.46 6.20 2.64
C ARG A 223 3.56 5.20 2.38
N LEU A 224 3.68 4.81 1.12
CA LEU A 224 4.60 3.79 0.63
C LEU A 224 5.58 4.43 -0.36
N ASP A 225 6.88 4.32 -0.07
CA ASP A 225 7.96 4.66 -1.01
C ASP A 225 8.35 3.41 -1.77
N CYS A 226 8.02 3.37 -3.07
CA CYS A 226 8.32 2.28 -3.98
C CYS A 226 9.59 2.56 -4.77
N ARG A 227 10.51 1.58 -4.80
CA ARG A 227 11.78 1.66 -5.53
C ARG A 227 12.06 0.35 -6.26
N LYS A 228 12.47 0.44 -7.51
CA LYS A 228 13.14 -0.67 -8.19
C LYS A 228 14.58 -0.72 -7.69
N ILE A 229 15.05 -1.89 -7.26
CA ILE A 229 16.38 -2.05 -6.68
C ILE A 229 17.31 -2.88 -7.55
N ASP A 230 16.79 -3.82 -8.36
CA ASP A 230 17.61 -4.66 -9.22
C ASP A 230 16.80 -5.22 -10.40
N ASN A 231 17.50 -5.73 -11.40
CA ASN A 231 16.93 -6.54 -12.47
C ASN A 231 17.14 -8.02 -12.20
N ILE A 232 16.10 -8.83 -12.43
CA ILE A 232 16.20 -10.28 -12.36
C ILE A 232 16.57 -10.79 -13.76
N LYS A 233 17.65 -11.56 -13.84
CA LYS A 233 18.18 -12.08 -15.09
C LYS A 233 18.15 -13.59 -15.12
N GLU A 234 17.97 -14.14 -16.31
CA GLU A 234 18.18 -15.53 -16.64
C GLU A 234 19.19 -15.57 -17.81
N GLY A 235 20.45 -15.92 -17.51
CA GLY A 235 21.57 -15.63 -18.42
C GLY A 235 21.70 -14.13 -18.67
N ASP A 236 21.69 -13.72 -19.94
CA ASP A 236 21.77 -12.31 -20.35
C ASP A 236 20.39 -11.63 -20.47
N LYS A 237 19.30 -12.40 -20.37
CA LYS A 237 17.93 -11.88 -20.55
C LYS A 237 17.37 -11.37 -19.23
N ILE A 238 16.85 -10.13 -19.23
CA ILE A 238 16.07 -9.61 -18.08
C ILE A 238 14.68 -10.23 -18.15
N ILE A 239 14.31 -10.96 -17.08
CA ILE A 239 13.01 -11.65 -16.93
C ILE A 239 12.08 -10.98 -15.92
N GLY A 240 12.60 -10.02 -15.15
CA GLY A 240 11.83 -9.30 -14.14
C GLY A 240 12.66 -8.27 -13.43
N SER A 241 12.11 -7.71 -12.36
CA SER A 241 12.79 -6.74 -11.52
C SER A 241 12.41 -6.91 -10.05
N ARG A 242 13.39 -6.65 -9.18
CA ARG A 242 13.19 -6.64 -7.74
C ARG A 242 12.85 -5.24 -7.25
N HIS A 243 11.85 -5.16 -6.42
CA HIS A 243 11.34 -3.92 -5.88
C HIS A 243 11.38 -3.91 -4.36
N ARG A 244 11.56 -2.71 -3.80
CA ARG A 244 11.48 -2.45 -2.37
C ARG A 244 10.41 -1.41 -2.11
N VAL A 245 9.55 -1.69 -1.13
CA VAL A 245 8.57 -0.76 -0.62
C VAL A 245 8.88 -0.46 0.83
N LYS A 246 9.08 0.82 1.14
CA LYS A 246 9.25 1.29 2.52
C LYS A 246 7.96 1.95 3.01
N VAL A 247 7.45 1.50 4.14
CA VAL A 247 6.29 2.10 4.82
C VAL A 247 6.76 3.34 5.57
N VAL A 248 6.71 4.52 4.93
CA VAL A 248 7.23 5.76 5.52
C VAL A 248 6.25 6.43 6.48
N LYS A 249 4.96 6.08 6.38
CA LYS A 249 3.92 6.50 7.31
C LYS A 249 2.89 5.40 7.47
N ASN A 250 2.47 5.15 8.69
CA ASN A 250 1.40 4.22 9.01
C ASN A 250 0.66 4.71 10.28
N LYS A 251 -0.66 4.94 10.18
CA LYS A 251 -1.50 5.35 11.30
C LYS A 251 -2.21 4.18 12.00
N VAL A 252 -2.06 2.97 11.49
CA VAL A 252 -2.77 1.77 11.96
C VAL A 252 -1.85 0.69 12.52
N ALA A 253 -0.52 0.80 12.28
CA ALA A 253 0.52 -0.05 12.82
C ALA A 253 1.87 0.70 12.88
N PRO A 254 2.91 0.18 13.53
CA PRO A 254 4.24 0.81 13.53
C PRO A 254 4.79 0.98 12.11
N PRO A 255 5.25 2.20 11.73
CA PRO A 255 5.82 2.47 10.42
C PRO A 255 7.27 2.00 10.30
N PHE A 256 7.91 2.33 9.17
CA PHE A 256 9.32 2.15 8.81
C PHE A 256 9.76 0.72 8.50
N ARG A 257 8.82 -0.23 8.44
CA ARG A 257 9.09 -1.55 7.89
C ARG A 257 9.29 -1.48 6.38
N GLN A 258 9.99 -2.46 5.84
CA GLN A 258 10.27 -2.59 4.41
C GLN A 258 9.80 -3.96 3.92
N ALA A 259 9.39 -4.01 2.67
CA ALA A 259 9.05 -5.22 1.96
C ALA A 259 9.82 -5.27 0.64
N GLU A 260 10.33 -6.43 0.29
CA GLU A 260 10.93 -6.67 -1.02
C GLU A 260 10.14 -7.77 -1.72
N PHE A 261 9.95 -7.61 -3.02
CA PHE A 261 9.26 -8.56 -3.88
C PHE A 261 9.69 -8.40 -5.32
N ASP A 262 9.42 -9.42 -6.12
CA ASP A 262 9.75 -9.45 -7.53
C ASP A 262 8.52 -9.20 -8.38
N ILE A 263 8.70 -8.38 -9.42
CA ILE A 263 7.74 -8.18 -10.50
C ILE A 263 8.32 -8.87 -11.74
N MET A 264 7.65 -9.90 -12.20
CA MET A 264 7.99 -10.68 -13.38
C MET A 264 7.11 -10.24 -14.57
N ALA A 265 7.37 -10.82 -15.75
CA ALA A 265 6.57 -10.55 -16.94
C ALA A 265 5.08 -10.88 -16.75
N ASP A 266 4.78 -11.93 -16.01
CA ASP A 266 3.42 -12.42 -15.69
C ASP A 266 2.80 -11.81 -14.43
N GLY A 267 3.51 -10.96 -13.70
CA GLY A 267 3.00 -10.27 -12.51
C GLY A 267 3.91 -10.32 -11.31
N VAL A 268 3.32 -10.15 -10.12
CA VAL A 268 4.09 -10.23 -8.86
C VAL A 268 4.35 -11.69 -8.50
N SER A 269 5.62 -12.04 -8.25
CA SER A 269 6.01 -13.39 -7.86
C SER A 269 5.51 -13.72 -6.44
N LYS A 270 4.38 -14.41 -6.35
CA LYS A 270 3.78 -14.80 -5.06
C LYS A 270 4.65 -15.78 -4.30
N MET A 271 5.16 -16.81 -4.99
CA MET A 271 5.99 -17.84 -4.36
C MET A 271 7.33 -17.28 -3.92
N GLY A 272 7.91 -16.37 -4.71
CA GLY A 272 9.10 -15.62 -4.28
C GLY A 272 8.87 -14.81 -3.00
N GLY A 273 7.70 -14.16 -2.88
CA GLY A 273 7.30 -13.44 -1.67
C GLY A 273 7.12 -14.34 -0.45
N ILE A 274 6.54 -15.53 -0.62
CA ILE A 274 6.40 -16.54 0.45
C ILE A 274 7.77 -17.04 0.92
N LEU A 275 8.69 -17.30 -0.02
CA LEU A 275 10.05 -17.72 0.32
C LEU A 275 10.81 -16.67 1.11
N ASP A 276 10.79 -15.41 0.63
CA ASP A 276 11.49 -14.31 1.29
C ASP A 276 10.93 -14.09 2.71
N ALA A 277 9.61 -14.06 2.86
CA ALA A 277 8.96 -13.97 4.16
C ALA A 277 9.25 -15.19 5.04
N GLY A 278 9.23 -16.41 4.49
CA GLY A 278 9.54 -17.63 5.21
C GLY A 278 10.95 -17.63 5.81
N LEU A 279 11.92 -17.11 5.06
CA LEU A 279 13.30 -16.95 5.53
C LEU A 279 13.42 -15.83 6.58
N GLU A 280 12.74 -14.71 6.38
CA GLU A 280 12.75 -13.56 7.31
C GLU A 280 12.16 -13.93 8.67
N TYR A 281 11.07 -14.69 8.69
CA TYR A 281 10.37 -15.11 9.90
C TYR A 281 10.88 -16.44 10.47
N GLY A 282 11.93 -17.04 9.86
CA GLY A 282 12.59 -18.24 10.35
C GLY A 282 11.77 -19.54 10.25
N ILE A 283 10.72 -19.54 9.44
CA ILE A 283 9.96 -20.74 9.09
C ILE A 283 10.74 -21.58 8.08
N LEU A 284 11.43 -20.91 7.17
CA LEU A 284 12.40 -21.52 6.27
C LEU A 284 13.83 -21.24 6.77
N SER A 285 14.73 -22.16 6.50
CA SER A 285 16.15 -22.03 6.77
C SER A 285 16.97 -22.18 5.49
N LYS A 286 18.15 -21.54 5.44
CA LYS A 286 19.10 -21.67 4.34
C LYS A 286 20.32 -22.42 4.83
N SER A 287 20.69 -23.49 4.12
CA SER A 287 21.86 -24.29 4.39
C SER A 287 22.69 -24.42 3.12
N GLY A 288 23.74 -23.59 2.97
CA GLY A 288 24.43 -23.41 1.70
C GLY A 288 23.49 -22.90 0.61
N ALA A 289 23.40 -23.60 -0.51
CA ALA A 289 22.47 -23.29 -1.60
C ALA A 289 21.04 -23.80 -1.38
N PHE A 290 20.79 -24.65 -0.35
CA PHE A 290 19.52 -25.30 -0.16
C PHE A 290 18.60 -24.47 0.74
N ILE A 291 17.32 -24.35 0.35
CA ILE A 291 16.24 -23.80 1.16
C ILE A 291 15.47 -24.98 1.75
N LYS A 292 15.26 -24.95 3.07
CA LYS A 292 14.66 -26.06 3.83
C LYS A 292 13.45 -25.58 4.63
N TRP A 293 12.44 -26.41 4.73
CA TRP A 293 11.31 -26.30 5.64
C TRP A 293 11.36 -27.45 6.64
N GLY A 294 11.87 -27.18 7.84
CA GLY A 294 12.24 -28.24 8.78
C GLY A 294 13.32 -29.14 8.18
N ALA A 295 13.04 -30.46 8.11
CA ALA A 295 13.94 -31.43 7.49
C ALA A 295 13.81 -31.52 5.96
N LYS A 296 12.74 -30.97 5.38
CA LYS A 296 12.43 -31.05 3.94
C LYS A 296 13.21 -30.02 3.15
N ILE A 297 13.87 -30.44 2.06
CA ILE A 297 14.46 -29.52 1.06
C ILE A 297 13.35 -29.04 0.14
N VAL A 298 13.15 -27.73 0.08
CA VAL A 298 12.19 -27.06 -0.81
C VAL A 298 12.80 -26.78 -2.18
N GLY A 299 14.10 -26.49 -2.23
CA GLY A 299 14.81 -26.29 -3.48
C GLY A 299 16.27 -25.87 -3.29
N GLN A 300 17.04 -25.98 -4.37
CA GLN A 300 18.40 -25.46 -4.45
C GLN A 300 18.37 -24.09 -5.12
N GLY A 301 18.61 -23.03 -4.32
CA GLY A 301 18.45 -21.65 -4.77
C GLY A 301 16.99 -21.19 -4.76
N ARG A 302 16.82 -19.87 -4.90
CA ARG A 302 15.51 -19.21 -4.77
C ARG A 302 14.56 -19.58 -5.92
N GLN A 303 15.09 -19.68 -7.13
CA GLN A 303 14.28 -19.95 -8.33
C GLN A 303 13.70 -21.37 -8.31
N SER A 304 14.54 -22.39 -8.00
CA SER A 304 14.09 -23.78 -7.85
C SER A 304 13.07 -23.93 -6.70
N ALA A 305 13.28 -23.24 -5.58
CA ALA A 305 12.34 -23.30 -4.46
C ALA A 305 11.00 -22.61 -4.79
N ALA A 306 11.00 -21.53 -5.57
CA ALA A 306 9.78 -20.90 -6.05
C ALA A 306 8.99 -21.82 -6.98
N GLY A 307 9.65 -22.43 -7.97
CA GLY A 307 9.05 -23.41 -8.87
C GLY A 307 8.46 -24.61 -8.11
N TYR A 308 9.18 -25.11 -7.10
CA TYR A 308 8.63 -26.18 -6.23
C TYR A 308 7.29 -25.75 -5.57
N LEU A 309 7.20 -24.54 -5.02
CA LEU A 309 5.98 -24.06 -4.38
C LEU A 309 4.84 -23.79 -5.40
N GLU A 310 5.18 -23.46 -6.65
CA GLU A 310 4.21 -23.33 -7.74
C GLU A 310 3.55 -24.68 -8.09
N GLU A 311 4.33 -25.76 -8.07
CA GLU A 311 3.82 -27.12 -8.27
C GLU A 311 3.09 -27.68 -7.03
N HIS A 312 3.40 -27.15 -5.85
CA HIS A 312 2.90 -27.66 -4.55
C HIS A 312 2.04 -26.62 -3.82
N HIS A 313 0.96 -26.16 -4.43
CA HIS A 313 0.09 -25.08 -3.92
C HIS A 313 -0.47 -25.32 -2.50
N LYS A 314 -0.67 -26.58 -2.07
CA LYS A 314 -1.12 -26.89 -0.69
C LYS A 314 -0.04 -26.51 0.32
N GLU A 315 1.17 -26.89 0.05
CA GLU A 315 2.32 -26.58 0.92
C GLU A 315 2.62 -25.09 0.94
N ALA A 316 2.50 -24.38 -0.21
CA ALA A 316 2.63 -22.94 -0.28
C ALA A 316 1.61 -22.22 0.63
N LYS A 317 0.34 -22.69 0.66
CA LYS A 317 -0.69 -22.15 1.56
C LYS A 317 -0.42 -22.43 3.02
N GLU A 318 0.06 -23.63 3.36
CA GLU A 318 0.44 -23.99 4.73
C GLU A 318 1.63 -23.15 5.22
N LEU A 319 2.62 -22.96 4.35
CA LEU A 319 3.78 -22.12 4.64
C LEU A 319 3.35 -20.65 4.85
N GLU A 320 2.52 -20.11 3.97
CA GLU A 320 1.98 -18.75 4.12
C GLU A 320 1.23 -18.58 5.44
N LYS A 321 0.39 -19.55 5.80
CA LYS A 321 -0.35 -19.54 7.07
C LYS A 321 0.61 -19.53 8.27
N ALA A 322 1.62 -20.39 8.27
CA ALA A 322 2.64 -20.46 9.33
C ALA A 322 3.40 -19.13 9.46
N ILE A 323 3.76 -18.50 8.31
CA ILE A 323 4.43 -17.19 8.29
C ILE A 323 3.51 -16.11 8.91
N ARG A 324 2.23 -16.05 8.52
CA ARG A 324 1.28 -15.08 9.07
C ARG A 324 1.04 -15.25 10.57
N GLU A 325 1.02 -16.50 11.06
CA GLU A 325 0.91 -16.81 12.49
C GLU A 325 2.16 -16.37 13.27
N GLN A 326 3.34 -16.61 12.72
CA GLN A 326 4.60 -16.20 13.33
C GLN A 326 4.74 -14.67 13.36
N ALA A 327 4.33 -13.99 12.30
CA ALA A 327 4.34 -12.53 12.23
C ALA A 327 3.42 -11.88 13.30
N LYS A 328 2.26 -12.47 13.60
CA LYS A 328 1.37 -12.04 14.68
C LYS A 328 2.01 -12.14 16.07
N LYS A 329 2.91 -13.09 16.27
CA LYS A 329 3.67 -13.24 17.54
C LYS A 329 4.79 -12.19 17.69
N GLY A 330 5.04 -11.37 16.68
CA GLY A 330 6.06 -10.31 16.72
C GLY A 330 7.50 -10.80 16.64
N ILE A 331 7.72 -12.09 16.31
CA ILE A 331 9.05 -12.68 16.23
C ILE A 331 9.58 -12.50 14.81
N VAL A 332 10.48 -11.54 14.62
CA VAL A 332 11.33 -11.43 13.42
C VAL A 332 12.71 -11.90 13.78
N ILE A 333 13.20 -12.94 13.12
CA ILE A 333 14.60 -13.35 13.28
C ILE A 333 15.43 -12.36 12.50
N LYS A 334 16.13 -11.45 13.21
CA LYS A 334 17.11 -10.56 12.56
C LYS A 334 18.09 -11.42 11.78
N LYS A 335 18.32 -11.11 10.49
CA LYS A 335 19.45 -11.66 9.73
C LYS A 335 20.68 -11.56 10.63
N ALA A 336 21.32 -12.68 10.92
CA ALA A 336 22.67 -12.68 11.49
C ALA A 336 23.52 -11.83 10.54
N LYS A 337 24.06 -10.73 11.01
CA LYS A 337 25.09 -9.99 10.29
C LYS A 337 26.24 -10.98 10.11
N ASN A 338 26.60 -11.26 8.87
CA ASN A 338 27.93 -11.76 8.55
C ASN A 338 28.93 -10.65 8.90
N ASN A 339 29.30 -10.58 10.17
CA ASN A 339 30.50 -9.91 10.65
C ASN A 339 31.45 -11.01 11.10
N GLU A 340 32.13 -11.59 10.16
CA GLU A 340 33.42 -12.26 10.33
C GLU A 340 34.15 -12.00 9.03
N LEU A 341 35.07 -11.05 9.11
CA LEU A 341 36.27 -10.83 8.32
C LEU A 341 36.51 -9.30 8.24
N ASP A 342 37.17 -8.76 9.25
CA ASP A 342 38.05 -7.57 9.23
C ASP A 342 38.52 -7.30 10.66
N GLU A 343 39.28 -8.25 11.23
CA GLU A 343 40.22 -8.00 12.33
C GLU A 343 41.44 -8.92 12.08
N GLU A 344 42.33 -8.44 11.26
CA GLU A 344 43.75 -8.83 11.18
C GLU A 344 44.39 -7.98 10.11
N GLU A 345 44.98 -6.86 10.54
CA GLU A 345 46.17 -6.21 10.01
C GLU A 345 46.26 -4.79 10.59
N GLU A 346 46.83 -4.72 11.80
CA GLU A 346 47.67 -3.62 12.25
C GLU A 346 48.60 -4.15 13.36
N GLU A 347 49.79 -4.63 12.96
CA GLU A 347 51.04 -4.50 13.72
C GLU A 347 52.06 -3.73 12.88
#